data_214b160bd6c5b0793ab92ccb8e0e1374
#
_entry.id   214b160bd6c5b0793ab92ccb8e0e1374
#
_cell.length_a   1.000
_cell.length_b   1.000
_cell.length_c   1.000
_cell.angle_alpha   90.00
_cell.angle_beta   90.00
_cell.angle_gamma   90.00
#
_symmetry.space_group_name_H-M   'P 1'
#
loop_
_entity.id
_entity.type
_entity.pdbx_description
1 polymer ?
#
loop_
_entity_poly.entity_id
_entity_poly.type
_entity_poly.pdbx_seq_one_letter_code
_entity_poly.pdbx_strand_id
1 'polypeptide(L)'
;MDTRSFIKMQVKGDNYNVWYDKNNGAINFDGALRLTGMQDYAPILKLLNEIASTEPASMILNLQGLEFLNSSGISMLSKFVIGMRKKKSVKMKILGSNSIPWQGKSLKNLQRLMPGLTLDIV
;
A
#
# COMPACT_ATOMS: atom_id res chain seq x y z
N MET A 1 -17.50 0.18 -24.01
CA MET A 1 -16.30 -0.32 -23.31
C MET A 1 -16.08 0.48 -22.06
N ASP A 2 -15.80 -0.20 -20.99
CA ASP A 2 -15.57 0.46 -19.71
C ASP A 2 -14.16 1.04 -19.66
N THR A 3 -14.05 2.36 -19.46
CA THR A 3 -12.76 3.03 -19.36
C THR A 3 -11.92 2.53 -18.20
N ARG A 4 -12.56 1.95 -17.15
CA ARG A 4 -11.84 1.39 -16.02
C ARG A 4 -10.98 0.19 -16.39
N SER A 5 -11.26 -0.45 -17.53
CA SER A 5 -10.42 -1.56 -17.99
C SER A 5 -9.00 -1.12 -18.35
N PHE A 6 -8.79 0.18 -18.51
CA PHE A 6 -7.46 0.72 -18.82
C PHE A 6 -6.71 1.20 -17.59
N ILE A 7 -7.32 1.16 -16.39
CA ILE A 7 -6.61 1.48 -15.16
C ILE A 7 -5.54 0.42 -14.93
N LYS A 8 -4.31 0.89 -14.77
CA LYS A 8 -3.20 -0.01 -14.51
C LYS A 8 -3.34 -0.60 -13.11
N MET A 9 -3.56 -1.90 -13.04
CA MET A 9 -3.77 -2.61 -11.77
C MET A 9 -2.50 -3.22 -11.21
N GLN A 10 -1.36 -2.97 -11.83
CA GLN A 10 -0.10 -3.57 -11.45
C GLN A 10 1.07 -2.64 -11.74
N VAL A 11 2.02 -2.60 -10.82
CA VAL A 11 3.33 -1.95 -11.01
C VAL A 11 4.37 -3.01 -10.70
N LYS A 12 5.16 -3.39 -11.70
CA LYS A 12 6.14 -4.45 -11.57
C LYS A 12 7.52 -3.96 -11.97
N GLY A 13 8.52 -4.31 -11.17
CA GLY A 13 9.92 -4.07 -11.46
C GLY A 13 10.70 -5.38 -11.41
N ASP A 14 12.04 -5.26 -11.45
CA ASP A 14 12.91 -6.45 -11.46
C ASP A 14 12.83 -7.26 -10.17
N ASN A 15 12.66 -6.58 -9.03
CA ASN A 15 12.73 -7.21 -7.73
C ASN A 15 11.45 -7.05 -6.92
N TYR A 16 10.38 -6.54 -7.52
CA TYR A 16 9.14 -6.31 -6.79
C TYR A 16 7.94 -6.40 -7.71
N ASN A 17 6.78 -6.62 -7.10
CA ASN A 17 5.50 -6.58 -7.78
C ASN A 17 4.45 -6.00 -6.84
N VAL A 18 3.66 -5.04 -7.32
CA VAL A 18 2.55 -4.45 -6.59
C VAL A 18 1.31 -4.56 -7.47
N TRP A 19 0.28 -5.23 -6.98
CA TRP A 19 -0.92 -5.44 -7.81
C TRP A 19 -2.19 -5.41 -6.97
N TYR A 20 -3.27 -4.98 -7.62
CA TYR A 20 -4.58 -4.88 -7.01
C TYR A 20 -5.43 -6.09 -7.33
N ASP A 21 -6.01 -6.71 -6.30
CA ASP A 21 -6.99 -7.78 -6.45
C ASP A 21 -8.37 -7.22 -6.09
N LYS A 22 -9.18 -6.99 -7.12
CA LYS A 22 -10.52 -6.43 -6.94
C LYS A 22 -11.44 -7.34 -6.13
N ASN A 23 -11.20 -8.65 -6.17
CA ASN A 23 -12.09 -9.61 -5.54
C ASN A 23 -12.08 -9.48 -4.01
N ASN A 24 -10.94 -9.11 -3.43
CA ASN A 24 -10.85 -8.98 -1.98
C ASN A 24 -10.46 -7.56 -1.53
N GLY A 25 -10.28 -6.62 -2.46
CA GLY A 25 -9.91 -5.25 -2.12
C GLY A 25 -8.48 -5.08 -1.66
N ALA A 26 -7.61 -6.05 -1.91
CA ALA A 26 -6.23 -6.03 -1.46
C ALA A 26 -5.29 -5.50 -2.52
N ILE A 27 -4.37 -4.62 -2.12
CA ILE A 27 -3.21 -4.26 -2.91
C ILE A 27 -2.06 -5.07 -2.32
N ASN A 28 -1.52 -5.98 -3.12
CA ASN A 28 -0.49 -6.92 -2.69
C ASN A 28 0.88 -6.39 -3.07
N PHE A 29 1.80 -6.40 -2.10
CA PHE A 29 3.18 -6.00 -2.29
C PHE A 29 4.10 -7.20 -2.09
N ASP A 30 4.96 -7.45 -3.06
CA ASP A 30 5.85 -8.61 -3.04
C ASP A 30 7.27 -8.20 -3.38
N GLY A 31 8.25 -8.85 -2.77
CA GLY A 31 9.66 -8.66 -3.09
C GLY A 31 10.33 -7.57 -2.29
N ALA A 32 11.21 -6.81 -2.94
CA ALA A 32 12.03 -5.80 -2.29
C ALA A 32 11.90 -4.46 -3.01
N LEU A 33 11.51 -3.43 -2.29
CA LEU A 33 11.37 -2.07 -2.81
C LEU A 33 12.55 -1.22 -2.35
N ARG A 34 13.47 -0.96 -3.31
CA ARG A 34 14.66 -0.14 -3.11
C ARG A 34 14.74 1.00 -4.10
N LEU A 35 13.59 1.59 -4.41
CA LEU A 35 13.51 2.68 -5.38
C LEU A 35 14.06 3.97 -4.78
N THR A 36 14.45 4.91 -5.63
CA THR A 36 15.10 6.15 -5.21
C THR A 36 14.12 7.30 -5.18
N GLY A 37 13.81 7.79 -3.97
CA GLY A 37 13.00 8.98 -3.78
C GLY A 37 11.55 8.83 -4.23
N MET A 38 10.80 9.91 -4.06
CA MET A 38 9.37 9.91 -4.38
C MET A 38 9.11 9.79 -5.87
N GLN A 39 10.03 10.24 -6.71
CA GLN A 39 9.85 10.16 -8.16
C GLN A 39 9.76 8.71 -8.63
N ASP A 40 10.63 7.85 -8.13
CA ASP A 40 10.63 6.44 -8.55
C ASP A 40 9.47 5.66 -7.91
N TYR A 41 8.98 6.11 -6.76
CA TYR A 41 7.81 5.52 -6.12
C TYR A 41 6.48 6.06 -6.67
N ALA A 42 6.51 7.10 -7.51
CA ALA A 42 5.29 7.72 -8.01
C ALA A 42 4.32 6.74 -8.70
N PRO A 43 4.77 5.76 -9.50
CA PRO A 43 3.83 4.81 -10.11
C PRO A 43 3.05 3.99 -9.08
N ILE A 44 3.71 3.61 -7.98
CA ILE A 44 3.05 2.84 -6.91
C ILE A 44 2.04 3.74 -6.19
N LEU A 45 2.46 4.95 -5.82
CA LEU A 45 1.57 5.88 -5.16
C LEU A 45 0.37 6.24 -6.04
N LYS A 46 0.60 6.36 -7.35
CA LYS A 46 -0.49 6.62 -8.31
C LYS A 46 -1.50 5.48 -8.31
N LEU A 47 -1.03 4.23 -8.31
CA LEU A 47 -1.92 3.07 -8.23
C LEU A 47 -2.78 3.12 -6.97
N LEU A 48 -2.15 3.36 -5.82
CA LEU A 48 -2.86 3.45 -4.55
C LEU A 48 -3.91 4.56 -4.56
N ASN A 49 -3.55 5.73 -5.07
CA ASN A 49 -4.47 6.87 -5.12
C ASN A 49 -5.62 6.66 -6.10
N GLU A 50 -5.38 6.00 -7.23
CA GLU A 50 -6.44 5.70 -8.19
C GLU A 50 -7.47 4.76 -7.59
N ILE A 51 -7.02 3.74 -6.85
CA ILE A 51 -7.93 2.83 -6.17
C ILE A 51 -8.71 3.57 -5.09
N ALA A 52 -8.02 4.38 -4.29
CA ALA A 52 -8.66 5.16 -3.23
C ALA A 52 -9.70 6.14 -3.78
N SER A 53 -9.46 6.68 -4.97
CA SER A 53 -10.39 7.65 -5.59
C SER A 53 -11.73 7.03 -5.95
N THR A 54 -11.80 5.72 -6.10
CA THR A 54 -13.08 5.02 -6.32
C THR A 54 -13.89 4.85 -5.03
N GLU A 55 -13.30 5.23 -3.90
CA GLU A 55 -13.90 5.16 -2.57
C GLU A 55 -14.52 3.79 -2.26
N PRO A 56 -13.70 2.71 -2.36
CA PRO A 56 -14.19 1.39 -1.98
C PRO A 56 -14.54 1.36 -0.49
N ALA A 57 -15.41 0.43 -0.08
CA ALA A 57 -15.75 0.30 1.33
C ALA A 57 -14.53 0.01 2.19
N SER A 58 -13.57 -0.75 1.66
CA SER A 58 -12.33 -1.07 2.37
C SER A 58 -11.16 -1.17 1.39
N MET A 59 -9.96 -0.88 1.89
CA MET A 59 -8.71 -1.10 1.18
C MET A 59 -7.78 -1.87 2.10
N ILE A 60 -7.13 -2.88 1.57
CA ILE A 60 -6.16 -3.68 2.31
C ILE A 60 -4.80 -3.53 1.63
N LEU A 61 -3.81 -3.06 2.39
CA LEU A 61 -2.42 -3.10 1.94
C LEU A 61 -1.81 -4.38 2.48
N ASN A 62 -1.61 -5.35 1.62
CA ASN A 62 -1.04 -6.64 2.01
C ASN A 62 0.47 -6.60 1.80
N LEU A 63 1.19 -6.44 2.90
CA LEU A 63 2.65 -6.34 2.90
C LEU A 63 3.31 -7.64 3.34
N GLN A 64 2.56 -8.72 3.46
CA GLN A 64 3.10 -10.00 3.94
C GLN A 64 4.24 -10.55 3.08
N GLY A 65 4.24 -10.24 1.78
CA GLY A 65 5.31 -10.65 0.87
C GLY A 65 6.39 -9.60 0.64
N LEU A 66 6.30 -8.43 1.30
CA LEU A 66 7.26 -7.35 1.11
C LEU A 66 8.43 -7.52 2.07
N GLU A 67 9.51 -8.12 1.57
CA GLU A 67 10.67 -8.48 2.36
C GLU A 67 11.51 -7.29 2.76
N PHE A 68 11.54 -6.25 1.94
CA PHE A 68 12.33 -5.05 2.22
C PHE A 68 11.63 -3.81 1.69
N LEU A 69 11.75 -2.71 2.45
CA LEU A 69 11.25 -1.40 2.07
C LEU A 69 12.20 -0.35 2.63
N ASN A 70 12.73 0.50 1.74
CA ASN A 70 13.67 1.54 2.18
C ASN A 70 12.93 2.75 2.75
N SER A 71 13.69 3.73 3.24
CA SER A 71 13.10 4.92 3.89
C SER A 71 12.23 5.72 2.93
N SER A 72 12.58 5.81 1.65
CA SER A 72 11.74 6.48 0.66
C SER A 72 10.41 5.76 0.48
N GLY A 73 10.41 4.43 0.55
CA GLY A 73 9.18 3.65 0.48
C GLY A 73 8.30 3.84 1.70
N ILE A 74 8.91 3.90 2.89
CA ILE A 74 8.17 4.22 4.12
C ILE A 74 7.53 5.60 4.00
N SER A 75 8.27 6.58 3.47
CA SER A 75 7.75 7.94 3.25
C SER A 75 6.56 7.93 2.30
N MET A 76 6.64 7.15 1.24
CA MET A 76 5.55 7.02 0.26
C MET A 76 4.29 6.45 0.92
N LEU A 77 4.43 5.37 1.70
CA LEU A 77 3.30 4.78 2.41
C LEU A 77 2.73 5.75 3.45
N SER A 78 3.60 6.46 4.16
CA SER A 78 3.15 7.46 5.14
C SER A 78 2.32 8.55 4.48
N LYS A 79 2.78 9.04 3.34
CA LYS A 79 2.06 10.06 2.58
C LYS A 79 0.68 9.56 2.15
N PHE A 80 0.62 8.31 1.68
CA PHE A 80 -0.65 7.72 1.28
C PHE A 80 -1.60 7.59 2.47
N VAL A 81 -1.12 7.06 3.59
CA VAL A 81 -1.94 6.86 4.79
C VAL A 81 -2.47 8.21 5.31
N ILE A 82 -1.61 9.23 5.34
CA ILE A 82 -2.03 10.57 5.77
C ILE A 82 -3.14 11.10 4.85
N GLY A 83 -3.01 10.90 3.53
CA GLY A 83 -4.04 11.28 2.59
C GLY A 83 -5.37 10.57 2.82
N MET A 84 -5.32 9.32 3.26
CA MET A 84 -6.52 8.53 3.51
C MET A 84 -7.29 8.98 4.75
N ARG A 85 -6.68 9.74 5.65
CA ARG A 85 -7.38 10.27 6.83
C ARG A 85 -8.60 11.10 6.46
N LYS A 86 -8.61 11.70 5.28
CA LYS A 86 -9.72 12.51 4.79
C LYS A 86 -10.84 11.68 4.17
N LYS A 87 -10.56 10.43 3.81
CA LYS A 87 -11.54 9.56 3.14
C LYS A 87 -12.18 8.62 4.17
N LYS A 88 -13.03 9.18 5.01
CA LYS A 88 -13.62 8.45 6.13
C LYS A 88 -14.53 7.31 5.75
N SER A 89 -15.02 7.29 4.52
CA SER A 89 -15.85 6.20 4.02
C SER A 89 -15.05 4.94 3.68
N VAL A 90 -13.73 5.04 3.57
CA VAL A 90 -12.86 3.92 3.21
C VAL A 90 -12.18 3.40 4.48
N LYS A 91 -12.43 2.14 4.79
CA LYS A 91 -11.76 1.47 5.92
C LYS A 91 -10.44 0.91 5.45
N MET A 92 -9.37 1.32 6.14
CA MET A 92 -8.02 0.90 5.80
C MET A 92 -7.55 -0.23 6.71
N LYS A 93 -6.92 -1.22 6.09
CA LYS A 93 -6.27 -2.32 6.81
C LYS A 93 -4.90 -2.56 6.23
N ILE A 94 -3.92 -2.83 7.09
CA ILE A 94 -2.59 -3.28 6.68
C ILE A 94 -2.36 -4.67 7.23
N LEU A 95 -1.98 -5.60 6.36
CA LEU A 95 -1.55 -6.94 6.73
C LEU A 95 -0.03 -7.00 6.68
N GLY A 96 0.59 -7.46 7.75
CA GLY A 96 2.02 -7.64 7.80
C GLY A 96 2.40 -9.04 8.23
N SER A 97 3.71 -9.31 8.30
CA SER A 97 4.25 -10.60 8.70
C SER A 97 5.23 -10.46 9.85
N ASN A 98 5.05 -11.28 10.89
CA ASN A 98 5.97 -11.35 12.02
C ASN A 98 7.34 -11.88 11.63
N SER A 99 7.44 -12.61 10.53
CA SER A 99 8.72 -13.18 10.09
C SER A 99 9.58 -12.18 9.33
N ILE A 100 9.08 -10.98 9.04
CA ILE A 100 9.85 -9.96 8.34
C ILE A 100 10.26 -8.87 9.33
N PRO A 101 11.58 -8.78 9.64
CA PRO A 101 12.04 -7.96 10.79
C PRO A 101 11.70 -6.47 10.73
N TRP A 102 11.68 -5.85 9.54
CA TRP A 102 11.42 -4.42 9.45
C TRP A 102 9.97 -4.04 9.76
N GLN A 103 9.04 -4.98 9.61
CA GLN A 103 7.62 -4.65 9.56
C GLN A 103 7.02 -4.23 10.90
N GLY A 104 7.34 -4.93 11.97
CA GLY A 104 6.67 -4.71 13.25
C GLY A 104 6.68 -3.25 13.68
N LYS A 105 7.86 -2.67 13.82
CA LYS A 105 8.00 -1.29 14.27
C LYS A 105 7.50 -0.28 13.24
N SER A 106 7.86 -0.49 11.99
CA SER A 106 7.51 0.46 10.92
C SER A 106 6.02 0.51 10.68
N LEU A 107 5.34 -0.64 10.70
CA LEU A 107 3.89 -0.67 10.46
C LEU A 107 3.12 -0.08 11.64
N LYS A 108 3.60 -0.24 12.86
CA LYS A 108 3.01 0.43 14.02
C LYS A 108 3.11 1.95 13.91
N ASN A 109 4.21 2.44 13.36
CA ASN A 109 4.36 3.87 13.12
C ASN A 109 3.37 4.37 12.07
N LEU A 110 3.12 3.59 11.02
CA LEU A 110 2.10 3.93 10.04
C LEU A 110 0.70 3.97 10.66
N GLN A 111 0.40 3.02 11.54
CA GLN A 111 -0.89 2.98 12.22
C GLN A 111 -1.14 4.24 13.04
N ARG A 112 -0.10 4.80 13.65
CA ARG A 112 -0.23 6.03 14.43
C ARG A 112 -0.63 7.24 13.61
N LEU A 113 -0.35 7.21 12.30
CA LEU A 113 -0.70 8.31 11.40
C LEU A 113 -2.19 8.35 11.07
N MET A 114 -2.89 7.24 11.24
CA MET A 114 -4.31 7.15 10.95
C MET A 114 -5.00 6.31 12.03
N PRO A 115 -5.67 6.97 13.02
CA PRO A 115 -6.26 6.24 14.15
C PRO A 115 -7.27 5.15 13.78
N GLY A 116 -7.94 5.29 12.66
CA GLY A 116 -8.91 4.29 12.22
C GLY A 116 -8.31 3.10 11.47
N LEU A 117 -7.00 3.09 11.27
CA LEU A 117 -6.31 2.03 10.53
C LEU A 117 -6.23 0.75 11.35
N THR A 118 -6.65 -0.36 10.76
CA THR A 118 -6.48 -1.68 11.36
C THR A 118 -5.13 -2.26 10.93
N LEU A 119 -4.32 -2.66 11.88
CA LEU A 119 -3.04 -3.31 11.61
C LEU A 119 -3.09 -4.74 12.12
N ASP A 120 -2.82 -5.68 11.22
CA ASP A 120 -2.82 -7.11 11.54
C ASP A 120 -1.49 -7.71 11.09
N ILE A 121 -0.64 -8.06 12.05
CA ILE A 121 0.67 -8.67 11.79
C ILE A 121 0.58 -10.14 12.19
N VAL A 122 0.71 -11.01 11.23
CA VAL A 122 0.54 -12.46 11.44
C VAL A 122 1.82 -13.29 11.30
#